data_28acc22f34dfcb2106c76c2dd8f083c7
#
_entry.id   28acc22f34dfcb2106c76c2dd8f083c7
#
_cell.length_a   1.000
_cell.length_b   1.000
_cell.length_c   1.000
_cell.angle_alpha   90.00
_cell.angle_beta   90.00
_cell.angle_gamma   90.00
#
_symmetry.space_group_name_H-M   'P 1'
#
loop_
_entity.id
_entity.type
_entity.pdbx_description
1 polymer ?
#
loop_
_entity_poly.entity_id
_entity_poly.type
_entity_poly.pdbx_seq_one_letter_code
_entity_poly.pdbx_strand_id
1 'polypeptide(L)'
;MTRTLLALLAALLVLDPAAALAQRQYIDVGSPDFRPLAIAVVPFQSGPGAQADAVDVQLTFRDDLSLTGIFDLLDPRSFLADASEGTQASTIKFRRWSDVGAEGLVKATVKREGALVAGELHLYDVRAGREVLYRVYRERTARALAHRFADDVLQYYTREPGVFRTRIAAIRKTQGAWDIVLLDADGKGAETLRRETAIALLPTWRPDGGEILFTSYRSGKPEIWALRVPDGTPRPVVSLGDLASGGVYSPDGRRIAFTASVDGNSDVYVAGADGSGIRRLTADPATDTSPTWSPDGRRIAFVSSRSGNPHIYVMNADGSEQRRLTFQGNYNQTPRWSPRGDQIAFTARDERRVFDVFLISPETGKIARVTQDQGLTNEEPSWAANGRLLVFVTDRGGRQQLVISNPVGDKQRVVTSDPAGLVAPSWGPLPP
;
A
#
# COMPACT_ATOMS: atom_id res chain seq x y z
N MET A 1 -41.03 64.84 -36.58
CA MET A 1 -39.61 65.20 -36.40
C MET A 1 -39.29 65.08 -34.93
N THR A 2 -38.81 63.93 -34.49
CA THR A 2 -38.35 63.70 -33.10
C THR A 2 -37.12 62.77 -33.14
N ARG A 3 -35.97 63.34 -32.79
CA ARG A 3 -34.69 62.67 -32.71
C ARG A 3 -34.60 61.89 -31.35
N THR A 4 -34.43 60.56 -31.40
CA THR A 4 -34.19 59.78 -30.25
C THR A 4 -32.66 59.55 -30.11
N LEU A 5 -32.07 60.05 -29.00
CA LEU A 5 -30.68 59.77 -28.59
C LEU A 5 -30.61 58.37 -28.01
N LEU A 6 -29.76 57.50 -28.59
CA LEU A 6 -29.29 56.27 -27.97
C LEU A 6 -28.07 56.60 -27.10
N ALA A 7 -28.19 56.40 -25.79
CA ALA A 7 -27.08 56.44 -24.86
C ALA A 7 -26.53 55.02 -24.75
N LEU A 8 -25.30 54.79 -25.25
CA LEU A 8 -24.53 53.57 -24.99
C LEU A 8 -23.93 53.63 -23.57
N LEU A 9 -24.42 52.80 -22.67
CA LEU A 9 -23.75 52.51 -21.39
C LEU A 9 -22.65 51.44 -21.64
N ALA A 10 -21.39 51.86 -21.66
CA ALA A 10 -20.26 50.95 -21.60
C ALA A 10 -20.05 50.52 -20.14
N ALA A 11 -20.46 49.29 -19.79
CA ALA A 11 -20.12 48.68 -18.52
C ALA A 11 -18.65 48.24 -18.57
N LEU A 12 -17.76 48.97 -17.93
CA LEU A 12 -16.40 48.50 -17.60
C LEU A 12 -16.54 47.37 -16.57
N LEU A 13 -16.36 46.12 -17.01
CA LEU A 13 -16.04 45.00 -16.13
C LEU A 13 -14.63 45.23 -15.59
N VAL A 14 -14.54 45.75 -14.38
CA VAL A 14 -13.32 45.72 -13.58
C VAL A 14 -13.11 44.26 -13.17
N LEU A 15 -12.30 43.53 -13.91
CA LEU A 15 -11.77 42.24 -13.48
C LEU A 15 -10.84 42.50 -12.29
N ASP A 16 -11.31 42.16 -11.10
CA ASP A 16 -10.56 42.20 -9.87
C ASP A 16 -9.41 41.15 -9.99
N PRO A 17 -8.11 41.53 -10.09
CA PRO A 17 -7.02 40.59 -10.23
C PRO A 17 -6.69 39.81 -8.95
N ALA A 18 -7.46 40.02 -7.86
CA ALA A 18 -7.21 39.37 -6.57
C ALA A 18 -7.91 38.04 -6.40
N ALA A 19 -8.69 37.54 -7.35
CA ALA A 19 -9.38 36.25 -7.29
C ALA A 19 -8.75 35.16 -8.16
N ALA A 20 -7.48 35.26 -8.51
CA ALA A 20 -6.72 34.04 -8.86
C ALA A 20 -6.50 33.22 -7.56
N LEU A 21 -7.54 32.54 -7.13
CA LEU A 21 -7.42 31.47 -6.16
C LEU A 21 -6.26 30.59 -6.63
N ALA A 22 -5.13 30.64 -5.93
CA ALA A 22 -3.96 29.83 -6.22
C ALA A 22 -4.44 28.39 -6.27
N GLN A 23 -4.56 27.87 -7.48
CA GLN A 23 -5.04 26.53 -7.75
C GLN A 23 -4.05 25.60 -7.07
N ARG A 24 -4.48 24.86 -6.03
CA ARG A 24 -3.64 23.90 -5.36
C ARG A 24 -3.10 22.95 -6.43
N GLN A 25 -1.79 22.83 -6.50
CA GLN A 25 -1.14 21.93 -7.46
C GLN A 25 -1.36 20.49 -6.99
N TYR A 26 -2.33 19.80 -7.60
CA TYR A 26 -2.53 18.38 -7.37
C TYR A 26 -1.76 17.58 -8.40
N ILE A 27 -1.16 16.48 -7.94
CA ILE A 27 -0.43 15.56 -8.79
C ILE A 27 -1.40 14.47 -9.25
N ASP A 28 -1.72 14.44 -10.54
CA ASP A 28 -2.40 13.31 -11.16
C ASP A 28 -1.36 12.27 -11.58
N VAL A 29 -1.14 11.29 -10.70
CA VAL A 29 -0.18 10.19 -10.93
C VAL A 29 -0.61 9.25 -12.08
N GLY A 30 -1.87 9.33 -12.51
CA GLY A 30 -2.40 8.58 -13.66
C GLY A 30 -2.22 9.29 -15.00
N SER A 31 -1.78 10.55 -14.99
CA SER A 31 -1.56 11.33 -16.21
C SER A 31 -0.41 10.77 -17.04
N PRO A 32 -0.53 10.70 -18.37
CA PRO A 32 0.58 10.39 -19.26
C PRO A 32 1.77 11.36 -19.13
N ASP A 33 1.50 12.60 -18.70
CA ASP A 33 2.49 13.66 -18.50
C ASP A 33 2.99 13.73 -17.06
N PHE A 34 2.72 12.70 -16.25
CA PHE A 34 3.17 12.66 -14.85
C PHE A 34 4.69 12.80 -14.75
N ARG A 35 5.14 13.73 -13.92
CA ARG A 35 6.53 13.85 -13.48
C ARG A 35 6.59 13.94 -11.96
N PRO A 36 7.56 13.31 -11.30
CA PRO A 36 7.75 13.47 -9.86
C PRO A 36 7.96 14.94 -9.50
N LEU A 37 7.37 15.34 -8.37
CA LEU A 37 7.51 16.70 -7.84
C LEU A 37 8.87 16.84 -7.13
N ALA A 38 9.66 17.83 -7.54
CA ALA A 38 10.94 18.12 -6.91
C ALA A 38 10.71 18.73 -5.52
N ILE A 39 11.10 17.97 -4.46
CA ILE A 39 10.87 18.38 -3.08
C ILE A 39 12.18 18.43 -2.28
N ALA A 40 12.41 19.56 -1.63
CA ALA A 40 13.53 19.73 -0.70
C ALA A 40 13.08 19.37 0.73
N VAL A 41 13.78 18.45 1.37
CA VAL A 41 13.61 18.10 2.78
C VAL A 41 14.91 18.48 3.51
N VAL A 42 14.87 19.58 4.23
CA VAL A 42 16.06 20.07 4.95
C VAL A 42 16.30 19.28 6.25
N PRO A 43 17.48 19.35 6.88
CA PRO A 43 17.69 18.81 8.21
C PRO A 43 16.66 19.38 9.18
N PHE A 44 15.97 18.48 9.90
CA PHE A 44 14.95 18.92 10.87
C PHE A 44 15.62 19.51 12.10
N GLN A 45 15.07 20.64 12.57
CA GLN A 45 15.54 21.30 13.76
C GLN A 45 15.19 20.48 15.00
N SER A 46 16.07 20.49 16.00
CA SER A 46 15.86 19.76 17.26
C SER A 46 15.80 20.69 18.45
N GLY A 47 14.86 20.47 19.34
CA GLY A 47 14.90 21.01 20.69
C GLY A 47 15.94 20.29 21.57
N PRO A 48 16.16 20.77 22.78
CA PRO A 48 17.11 20.16 23.75
C PRO A 48 16.82 18.65 23.92
N GLY A 49 17.86 17.81 23.79
CA GLY A 49 17.77 16.36 23.97
C GLY A 49 17.05 15.57 22.88
N ALA A 50 16.59 16.20 21.79
CA ALA A 50 15.85 15.56 20.71
C ALA A 50 16.65 15.41 19.41
N GLN A 51 17.98 15.56 19.44
CA GLN A 51 18.80 15.51 18.22
C GLN A 51 18.68 14.18 17.48
N ALA A 52 18.75 13.07 18.21
CA ALA A 52 18.61 11.73 17.59
C ALA A 52 17.20 11.52 17.02
N ASP A 53 16.16 11.97 17.73
CA ASP A 53 14.79 11.87 17.24
C ASP A 53 14.59 12.70 15.96
N ALA A 54 15.14 13.91 15.88
CA ALA A 54 15.00 14.76 14.70
C ALA A 54 15.65 14.11 13.45
N VAL A 55 16.81 13.49 13.63
CA VAL A 55 17.47 12.73 12.55
C VAL A 55 16.64 11.52 12.14
N ASP A 56 16.13 10.75 13.10
CA ASP A 56 15.30 9.55 12.80
C ASP A 56 13.98 9.93 12.11
N VAL A 57 13.30 10.99 12.58
CA VAL A 57 12.09 11.53 11.90
C VAL A 57 12.42 11.93 10.47
N GLN A 58 13.49 12.67 10.24
CA GLN A 58 13.86 13.14 8.91
C GLN A 58 14.18 11.99 7.96
N LEU A 59 15.01 11.04 8.41
CA LEU A 59 15.41 9.90 7.56
C LEU A 59 14.22 9.01 7.21
N THR A 60 13.38 8.68 8.20
CA THR A 60 12.18 7.88 7.97
C THR A 60 11.20 8.61 7.04
N PHE A 61 10.97 9.89 7.25
CA PHE A 61 10.12 10.72 6.39
C PHE A 61 10.61 10.77 4.92
N ARG A 62 11.92 10.96 4.72
CA ARG A 62 12.51 10.93 3.37
C ARG A 62 12.37 9.55 2.72
N ASP A 63 12.59 8.51 3.50
CA ASP A 63 12.43 7.13 3.07
C ASP A 63 11.00 6.85 2.58
N ASP A 64 10.00 7.26 3.35
CA ASP A 64 8.58 7.12 3.02
C ASP A 64 8.23 7.83 1.70
N LEU A 65 8.59 9.10 1.58
CA LEU A 65 8.31 9.86 0.36
C LEU A 65 8.97 9.24 -0.88
N SER A 66 10.21 8.74 -0.73
CA SER A 66 10.97 8.14 -1.84
C SER A 66 10.32 6.88 -2.39
N LEU A 67 9.64 6.08 -1.54
CA LEU A 67 8.96 4.85 -1.94
C LEU A 67 7.76 5.10 -2.86
N THR A 68 7.14 6.27 -2.77
CA THR A 68 5.92 6.56 -3.53
C THR A 68 6.15 6.72 -5.02
N GLY A 69 7.37 7.10 -5.44
CA GLY A 69 7.66 7.52 -6.82
C GLY A 69 7.01 8.84 -7.24
N ILE A 70 6.30 9.51 -6.31
CA ILE A 70 5.59 10.78 -6.56
C ILE A 70 6.51 11.98 -6.39
N PHE A 71 7.56 11.81 -5.56
CA PHE A 71 8.50 12.88 -5.23
C PHE A 71 9.90 12.57 -5.76
N ASP A 72 10.54 13.62 -6.29
CA ASP A 72 11.98 13.66 -6.55
C ASP A 72 12.64 14.41 -5.38
N LEU A 73 13.30 13.65 -4.50
CA LEU A 73 13.92 14.20 -3.29
C LEU A 73 15.27 14.82 -3.66
N LEU A 74 15.33 16.14 -3.61
CA LEU A 74 16.56 16.87 -3.92
C LEU A 74 17.71 16.50 -2.97
N ASP A 75 18.95 16.47 -3.53
CA ASP A 75 20.16 16.20 -2.77
C ASP A 75 20.42 17.36 -1.78
N PRO A 76 20.53 17.11 -0.48
CA PRO A 76 20.81 18.16 0.51
C PRO A 76 22.11 18.95 0.24
N ARG A 77 23.08 18.36 -0.49
CA ARG A 77 24.33 19.03 -0.88
C ARG A 77 24.11 20.15 -1.90
N SER A 78 22.99 20.16 -2.60
CA SER A 78 22.63 21.22 -3.55
C SER A 78 22.00 22.45 -2.90
N PHE A 79 21.65 22.38 -1.61
CA PHE A 79 20.92 23.45 -0.93
C PHE A 79 21.77 24.70 -0.73
N LEU A 80 21.28 25.83 -1.22
CA LEU A 80 21.90 27.15 -1.10
C LEU A 80 21.40 27.92 0.13
N ALA A 81 20.55 27.31 0.96
CA ALA A 81 19.96 27.95 2.10
C ALA A 81 20.98 28.09 3.25
N ASP A 82 20.82 29.18 4.00
CA ASP A 82 21.59 29.41 5.21
C ASP A 82 21.10 28.45 6.32
N ALA A 83 22.04 27.88 7.09
CA ALA A 83 21.73 27.00 8.22
C ALA A 83 20.88 27.72 9.32
N SER A 84 20.93 29.05 9.36
CA SER A 84 20.13 29.90 10.27
C SER A 84 18.70 30.14 9.78
N GLU A 85 18.32 29.69 8.57
CA GLU A 85 17.00 29.89 8.04
C GLU A 85 15.95 29.11 8.88
N GLY A 86 15.04 29.84 9.56
CA GLY A 86 14.02 29.24 10.42
C GLY A 86 12.92 28.50 9.68
N THR A 87 11.88 28.15 10.43
CA THR A 87 10.67 27.48 9.88
C THR A 87 9.55 28.46 9.51
N GLN A 88 9.65 29.74 9.83
CA GLN A 88 8.65 30.75 9.49
C GLN A 88 8.79 31.20 8.05
N ALA A 89 7.67 31.30 7.30
CA ALA A 89 7.67 31.72 5.90
C ALA A 89 8.40 33.06 5.67
N SER A 90 8.30 33.99 6.62
CA SER A 90 8.97 35.29 6.57
C SER A 90 10.50 35.22 6.63
N THR A 91 11.05 34.13 7.13
CA THR A 91 12.51 33.92 7.22
C THR A 91 13.08 33.14 6.05
N ILE A 92 12.23 32.54 5.23
CA ILE A 92 12.61 31.67 4.11
C ILE A 92 12.92 32.50 2.88
N LYS A 93 14.08 32.31 2.28
CA LYS A 93 14.49 32.92 1.01
C LYS A 93 14.07 32.03 -0.17
N PHE A 94 12.79 31.98 -0.49
CA PHE A 94 12.19 31.08 -1.50
C PHE A 94 12.93 31.07 -2.84
N ARG A 95 13.52 32.20 -3.27
CA ARG A 95 14.30 32.26 -4.51
C ARG A 95 15.46 31.26 -4.52
N ARG A 96 16.16 31.08 -3.38
CA ARG A 96 17.27 30.13 -3.30
C ARG A 96 16.81 28.68 -3.48
N TRP A 97 15.60 28.38 -3.00
CA TRP A 97 14.99 27.06 -3.18
C TRP A 97 14.51 26.85 -4.62
N SER A 98 13.96 27.87 -5.26
CA SER A 98 13.63 27.85 -6.68
C SER A 98 14.86 27.68 -7.56
N ASP A 99 15.99 28.33 -7.22
CA ASP A 99 17.25 28.26 -7.96
C ASP A 99 17.85 26.84 -7.97
N VAL A 100 17.60 26.01 -6.95
CA VAL A 100 17.96 24.58 -6.90
C VAL A 100 16.89 23.65 -7.46
N GLY A 101 15.81 24.20 -8.03
CA GLY A 101 14.74 23.46 -8.69
C GLY A 101 13.67 22.88 -7.74
N ALA A 102 13.63 23.30 -6.48
CA ALA A 102 12.59 22.84 -5.56
C ALA A 102 11.22 23.43 -5.93
N GLU A 103 10.22 22.58 -6.02
CA GLU A 103 8.79 22.95 -6.13
C GLU A 103 8.12 22.93 -4.75
N GLY A 104 8.49 21.97 -3.91
CA GLY A 104 8.09 21.85 -2.51
C GLY A 104 9.27 21.98 -1.55
N LEU A 105 9.04 22.57 -0.38
CA LEU A 105 10.04 22.65 0.70
C LEU A 105 9.42 22.17 2.00
N VAL A 106 10.07 21.20 2.64
CA VAL A 106 9.67 20.69 3.96
C VAL A 106 10.67 21.12 5.00
N LYS A 107 10.17 21.73 6.06
CA LYS A 107 10.89 22.04 7.28
C LYS A 107 10.13 21.48 8.48
N ALA A 108 10.85 21.06 9.51
CA ALA A 108 10.23 20.60 10.75
C ALA A 108 11.11 20.91 11.97
N THR A 109 10.44 20.99 13.10
CA THR A 109 11.10 21.05 14.42
C THR A 109 10.63 19.86 15.24
N VAL A 110 11.57 19.14 15.86
CA VAL A 110 11.30 17.96 16.70
C VAL A 110 11.80 18.22 18.12
N LYS A 111 10.98 17.86 19.10
CA LYS A 111 11.31 18.03 20.53
C LYS A 111 10.78 16.87 21.35
N ARG A 112 11.35 16.66 22.54
CA ARG A 112 10.85 15.72 23.54
C ARG A 112 9.86 16.40 24.48
N GLU A 113 8.69 15.78 24.67
CA GLU A 113 7.69 16.17 25.66
C GLU A 113 7.41 14.96 26.58
N GLY A 114 8.22 14.80 27.60
CA GLY A 114 8.19 13.60 28.45
C GLY A 114 8.57 12.34 27.68
N ALA A 115 7.67 11.36 27.65
CA ALA A 115 7.86 10.10 26.92
C ALA A 115 7.50 10.21 25.41
N LEU A 116 6.96 11.35 24.98
CA LEU A 116 6.51 11.54 23.59
C LEU A 116 7.55 12.32 22.79
N VAL A 117 7.58 12.04 21.50
CA VAL A 117 8.25 12.83 20.46
C VAL A 117 7.21 13.74 19.84
N ALA A 118 7.39 15.03 19.99
CA ALA A 118 6.53 16.06 19.42
C ALA A 118 7.22 16.68 18.20
N GLY A 119 6.44 17.02 17.19
CA GLY A 119 6.98 17.67 15.99
C GLY A 119 6.00 18.64 15.36
N GLU A 120 6.60 19.67 14.77
CA GLU A 120 5.91 20.67 13.96
C GLU A 120 6.42 20.53 12.53
N LEU A 121 5.52 20.23 11.57
CA LEU A 121 5.84 20.13 10.16
C LEU A 121 5.31 21.33 9.41
N HIS A 122 6.13 21.88 8.55
CA HIS A 122 5.81 22.96 7.62
C HIS A 122 6.11 22.51 6.20
N LEU A 123 5.10 22.58 5.32
CA LEU A 123 5.27 22.39 3.87
C LEU A 123 5.00 23.72 3.16
N TYR A 124 5.93 24.09 2.30
CA TYR A 124 5.85 25.31 1.50
C TYR A 124 5.75 25.00 0.03
N ASP A 125 4.91 25.73 -0.67
CA ASP A 125 4.97 25.89 -2.12
C ASP A 125 6.05 26.93 -2.42
N VAL A 126 7.15 26.48 -3.02
CA VAL A 126 8.32 27.33 -3.29
C VAL A 126 8.01 28.39 -4.32
N ARG A 127 7.21 28.04 -5.35
CA ARG A 127 6.83 28.96 -6.43
C ARG A 127 5.89 30.06 -5.94
N ALA A 128 4.93 29.68 -5.09
CA ALA A 128 4.00 30.62 -4.49
C ALA A 128 4.60 31.41 -3.31
N GLY A 129 5.75 30.99 -2.78
CA GLY A 129 6.42 31.60 -1.65
C GLY A 129 5.60 31.57 -0.35
N ARG A 130 4.81 30.54 -0.13
CA ARG A 130 3.89 30.46 1.02
C ARG A 130 3.81 29.08 1.63
N GLU A 131 3.45 29.03 2.92
CA GLU A 131 3.08 27.79 3.60
C GLU A 131 1.76 27.26 3.07
N VAL A 132 1.72 25.95 2.82
CA VAL A 132 0.55 25.23 2.28
C VAL A 132 0.04 24.14 3.18
N LEU A 133 0.87 23.68 4.12
CA LEU A 133 0.49 22.70 5.13
C LEU A 133 1.28 22.96 6.42
N TYR A 134 0.57 23.01 7.53
CA TYR A 134 1.13 23.06 8.88
C TYR A 134 0.50 21.95 9.73
N ARG A 135 1.34 21.18 10.44
CA ARG A 135 0.88 20.09 11.32
C ARG A 135 1.69 20.04 12.59
N VAL A 136 1.02 19.71 13.67
CA VAL A 136 1.64 19.46 14.98
C VAL A 136 1.16 18.13 15.52
N TYR A 137 2.09 17.24 15.85
CA TYR A 137 1.76 15.93 16.37
C TYR A 137 2.63 15.56 17.57
N ARG A 138 2.13 14.62 18.34
CA ARG A 138 2.81 13.95 19.45
C ARG A 138 2.65 12.46 19.29
N GLU A 139 3.76 11.76 19.17
CA GLU A 139 3.78 10.32 18.97
C GLU A 139 4.72 9.63 19.96
N ARG A 140 4.55 8.32 20.15
CA ARG A 140 5.40 7.55 21.06
C ARG A 140 6.83 7.40 20.55
N THR A 141 7.00 7.41 19.23
CA THR A 141 8.29 7.19 18.57
C THR A 141 8.52 8.21 17.45
N ALA A 142 9.80 8.48 17.16
CA ALA A 142 10.21 9.31 16.03
C ALA A 142 9.66 8.78 14.70
N ARG A 143 9.65 7.46 14.52
CA ARG A 143 9.14 6.81 13.31
C ARG A 143 7.64 7.03 13.11
N ALA A 144 6.83 6.84 14.17
CA ALA A 144 5.39 7.09 14.09
C ALA A 144 5.09 8.55 13.71
N LEU A 145 5.88 9.49 14.22
CA LEU A 145 5.79 10.91 13.86
C LEU A 145 6.13 11.14 12.37
N ALA A 146 7.20 10.51 11.88
CA ALA A 146 7.63 10.60 10.49
C ALA A 146 6.57 10.07 9.53
N HIS A 147 6.03 8.88 9.79
CA HIS A 147 4.97 8.25 8.99
C HIS A 147 3.72 9.15 8.91
N ARG A 148 3.36 9.77 10.03
CA ARG A 148 2.22 10.69 10.06
C ARG A 148 2.45 11.95 9.21
N PHE A 149 3.64 12.51 9.29
CA PHE A 149 4.03 13.64 8.44
C PHE A 149 4.06 13.27 6.96
N ALA A 150 4.58 12.08 6.61
CA ALA A 150 4.61 11.60 5.23
C ALA A 150 3.21 11.37 4.68
N ASP A 151 2.29 10.81 5.47
CA ASP A 151 0.89 10.63 5.10
C ASP A 151 0.21 11.98 4.78
N ASP A 152 0.44 13.01 5.60
CA ASP A 152 -0.15 14.34 5.36
C ASP A 152 0.40 15.00 4.09
N VAL A 153 1.70 14.91 3.84
CA VAL A 153 2.32 15.46 2.63
C VAL A 153 1.81 14.73 1.40
N LEU A 154 1.72 13.41 1.46
CA LEU A 154 1.15 12.60 0.38
C LEU A 154 -0.31 12.99 0.10
N GLN A 155 -1.13 13.07 1.16
CA GLN A 155 -2.53 13.47 1.04
C GLN A 155 -2.70 14.89 0.51
N TYR A 156 -1.83 15.83 0.89
CA TYR A 156 -1.88 17.19 0.37
C TYR A 156 -1.73 17.22 -1.15
N TYR A 157 -0.76 16.47 -1.69
CA TYR A 157 -0.49 16.48 -3.13
C TYR A 157 -1.41 15.55 -3.94
N THR A 158 -1.86 14.42 -3.39
CA THR A 158 -2.62 13.41 -4.14
C THR A 158 -4.11 13.41 -3.85
N ARG A 159 -4.56 14.04 -2.77
CA ARG A 159 -5.91 13.94 -2.19
C ARG A 159 -6.29 12.54 -1.70
N GLU A 160 -5.37 11.61 -1.74
CA GLU A 160 -5.58 10.25 -1.28
C GLU A 160 -4.93 10.05 0.09
N PRO A 161 -5.48 9.18 0.95
CA PRO A 161 -4.88 8.92 2.24
C PRO A 161 -3.48 8.31 2.08
N GLY A 162 -2.55 8.71 2.94
CA GLY A 162 -1.27 8.06 3.06
C GLY A 162 -1.39 6.67 3.66
N VAL A 163 -0.37 5.84 3.52
CA VAL A 163 -0.37 4.44 3.96
C VAL A 163 0.73 4.10 4.95
N PHE A 164 1.56 5.08 5.34
CA PHE A 164 2.73 4.81 6.17
C PHE A 164 2.39 4.49 7.63
N ARG A 165 1.17 4.80 8.09
CA ARG A 165 0.65 4.37 9.39
C ARG A 165 -0.07 3.03 9.38
N THR A 166 -0.11 2.34 8.23
CA THR A 166 -0.66 0.99 8.12
C THR A 166 0.38 -0.04 8.56
N ARG A 167 -0.05 -1.30 8.66
CA ARG A 167 0.83 -2.40 9.04
C ARG A 167 0.80 -3.51 8.01
N ILE A 168 1.90 -4.25 7.91
CA ILE A 168 2.01 -5.44 7.07
C ILE A 168 2.03 -6.66 7.99
N ALA A 169 1.11 -7.60 7.78
CA ALA A 169 1.19 -8.93 8.40
C ALA A 169 2.04 -9.83 7.51
N ALA A 170 2.87 -10.68 8.11
CA ALA A 170 3.69 -11.65 7.38
C ALA A 170 3.92 -12.91 8.23
N ILE A 171 4.41 -13.95 7.60
CA ILE A 171 4.83 -15.19 8.28
C ILE A 171 6.35 -15.21 8.41
N ARG A 172 6.83 -15.42 9.63
CA ARG A 172 8.23 -15.71 9.95
C ARG A 172 8.38 -17.16 10.34
N LYS A 173 9.07 -17.93 9.49
CA LYS A 173 9.34 -19.33 9.77
C LYS A 173 10.63 -19.46 10.58
N THR A 174 10.50 -19.88 11.83
CA THR A 174 11.62 -20.19 12.71
C THR A 174 11.74 -21.70 12.92
N GLN A 175 12.80 -22.15 13.61
CA GLN A 175 12.94 -23.56 13.93
C GLN A 175 11.81 -24.00 14.88
N GLY A 176 10.86 -24.79 14.37
CA GLY A 176 9.73 -25.34 15.14
C GLY A 176 8.56 -24.37 15.37
N ALA A 177 8.51 -23.21 14.70
CA ALA A 177 7.39 -22.29 14.82
C ALA A 177 7.14 -21.48 13.53
N TRP A 178 5.89 -21.03 13.39
CA TRP A 178 5.38 -20.17 12.32
C TRP A 178 4.78 -18.93 12.98
N ASP A 179 5.61 -17.90 13.13
CA ASP A 179 5.17 -16.67 13.79
C ASP A 179 4.37 -15.80 12.81
N ILE A 180 3.19 -15.35 13.22
CA ILE A 180 2.48 -14.28 12.55
C ILE A 180 3.03 -12.99 13.10
N VAL A 181 3.69 -12.20 12.27
CA VAL A 181 4.34 -10.95 12.65
C VAL A 181 3.65 -9.75 12.01
N LEU A 182 3.70 -8.63 12.72
CA LEU A 182 3.26 -7.33 12.21
C LEU A 182 4.47 -6.41 12.07
N LEU A 183 4.56 -5.74 10.92
CA LEU A 183 5.58 -4.74 10.63
C LEU A 183 4.91 -3.40 10.36
N ASP A 184 5.62 -2.31 10.55
CA ASP A 184 5.23 -1.01 10.02
C ASP A 184 5.24 -1.03 8.48
N ALA A 185 4.56 -0.09 7.84
CA ALA A 185 4.43 -0.02 6.39
C ALA A 185 5.78 0.04 5.65
N ASP A 186 6.86 0.47 6.31
CA ASP A 186 8.21 0.50 5.76
C ASP A 186 9.03 -0.79 6.04
N GLY A 187 8.36 -1.83 6.53
CA GLY A 187 8.96 -3.15 6.79
C GLY A 187 9.78 -3.24 8.08
N LYS A 188 9.81 -2.19 8.90
CA LYS A 188 10.51 -2.18 10.18
C LYS A 188 9.55 -2.41 11.35
N GLY A 189 10.05 -2.39 12.59
CA GLY A 189 9.23 -2.52 13.79
C GLY A 189 8.54 -3.87 13.93
N ALA A 190 9.15 -4.95 13.41
CA ALA A 190 8.56 -6.28 13.45
C ALA A 190 8.26 -6.74 14.89
N GLU A 191 6.99 -7.03 15.17
CA GLU A 191 6.53 -7.61 16.42
C GLU A 191 5.79 -8.92 16.17
N THR A 192 5.96 -9.91 17.04
CA THR A 192 5.22 -11.17 16.95
C THR A 192 3.83 -10.99 17.55
N LEU A 193 2.80 -10.98 16.68
CA LEU A 193 1.42 -11.00 17.11
C LEU A 193 1.04 -12.35 17.69
N ARG A 194 1.51 -13.43 17.04
CA ARG A 194 1.22 -14.80 17.48
C ARG A 194 2.32 -15.75 17.07
N ARG A 195 2.74 -16.60 18.02
CA ARG A 195 3.58 -17.75 17.77
C ARG A 195 2.74 -19.01 17.59
N GLU A 196 2.86 -19.68 16.46
CA GLU A 196 2.19 -20.93 16.16
C GLU A 196 3.19 -22.07 16.08
N THR A 197 2.92 -23.17 16.79
CA THR A 197 3.72 -24.39 16.70
C THR A 197 3.30 -25.28 15.52
N ALA A 198 2.07 -25.11 15.04
CA ALA A 198 1.59 -25.70 13.80
C ALA A 198 1.86 -24.77 12.61
N ILE A 199 1.87 -25.32 11.40
CA ILE A 199 1.99 -24.53 10.17
C ILE A 199 0.91 -23.45 10.14
N ALA A 200 1.33 -22.21 9.93
CA ALA A 200 0.47 -21.06 9.72
C ALA A 200 0.85 -20.36 8.39
N LEU A 201 -0.13 -20.08 7.53
CA LEU A 201 0.09 -19.58 6.18
C LEU A 201 -0.96 -18.54 5.80
N LEU A 202 -0.65 -17.75 4.76
CA LEU A 202 -1.59 -16.90 4.03
C LEU A 202 -2.39 -15.94 4.94
N PRO A 203 -1.73 -15.09 5.74
CA PRO A 203 -2.42 -14.11 6.55
C PRO A 203 -3.12 -13.08 5.64
N THR A 204 -4.35 -12.69 6.00
CA THR A 204 -5.11 -11.64 5.29
C THR A 204 -5.90 -10.78 6.26
N TRP A 205 -5.80 -9.48 6.11
CA TRP A 205 -6.48 -8.54 6.98
C TRP A 205 -7.98 -8.44 6.74
N ARG A 206 -8.71 -8.25 7.83
CA ARG A 206 -10.07 -7.72 7.79
C ARG A 206 -10.04 -6.22 7.41
N PRO A 207 -11.02 -5.72 6.63
CA PRO A 207 -11.00 -4.32 6.17
C PRO A 207 -10.99 -3.26 7.28
N ASP A 208 -11.49 -3.59 8.48
CA ASP A 208 -11.48 -2.71 9.66
C ASP A 208 -10.19 -2.83 10.51
N GLY A 209 -9.26 -3.70 10.15
CA GLY A 209 -8.02 -3.93 10.88
C GLY A 209 -8.16 -4.74 12.17
N GLY A 210 -9.36 -5.17 12.54
CA GLY A 210 -9.63 -5.84 13.82
C GLY A 210 -9.23 -7.32 13.85
N GLU A 211 -9.06 -7.97 12.70
CA GLU A 211 -8.73 -9.40 12.61
C GLU A 211 -7.83 -9.70 11.40
N ILE A 212 -7.10 -10.80 11.50
CA ILE A 212 -6.33 -11.41 10.42
C ILE A 212 -6.82 -12.86 10.25
N LEU A 213 -7.30 -13.23 9.05
CA LEU A 213 -7.48 -14.64 8.70
C LEU A 213 -6.12 -15.26 8.39
N PHE A 214 -5.99 -16.52 8.70
CA PHE A 214 -4.84 -17.33 8.32
C PHE A 214 -5.23 -18.79 8.18
N THR A 215 -4.45 -19.55 7.41
CA THR A 215 -4.59 -20.99 7.32
C THR A 215 -3.75 -21.64 8.40
N SER A 216 -4.34 -22.50 9.23
CA SER A 216 -3.67 -23.19 10.33
C SER A 216 -3.83 -24.69 10.23
N TYR A 217 -2.75 -25.43 10.52
CA TYR A 217 -2.72 -26.88 10.57
C TYR A 217 -2.82 -27.45 12.01
N ARG A 218 -3.24 -26.65 12.98
CA ARG A 218 -3.29 -27.05 14.39
C ARG A 218 -4.22 -28.24 14.70
N SER A 219 -5.23 -28.47 13.86
CA SER A 219 -6.14 -29.63 13.96
C SER A 219 -5.64 -30.87 13.20
N GLY A 220 -4.45 -30.80 12.57
CA GLY A 220 -3.90 -31.86 11.73
C GLY A 220 -4.23 -31.71 10.25
N LYS A 221 -5.17 -30.83 9.89
CA LYS A 221 -5.51 -30.45 8.50
C LYS A 221 -5.60 -28.93 8.36
N PRO A 222 -5.48 -28.38 7.12
CA PRO A 222 -5.59 -26.94 6.91
C PRO A 222 -7.02 -26.46 7.12
N GLU A 223 -7.17 -25.49 8.00
CA GLU A 223 -8.40 -24.82 8.36
C GLU A 223 -8.21 -23.31 8.39
N ILE A 224 -9.29 -22.53 8.21
CA ILE A 224 -9.24 -21.07 8.31
C ILE A 224 -9.52 -20.68 9.76
N TRP A 225 -8.58 -19.91 10.29
CA TRP A 225 -8.66 -19.29 11.62
C TRP A 225 -8.60 -17.78 11.50
N ALA A 226 -9.20 -17.08 12.45
CA ALA A 226 -9.07 -15.64 12.62
C ALA A 226 -8.24 -15.35 13.87
N LEU A 227 -7.41 -14.33 13.79
CA LEU A 227 -6.56 -13.83 14.86
C LEU A 227 -6.95 -12.40 15.16
N ARG A 228 -7.39 -12.10 16.38
CA ARG A 228 -7.73 -10.75 16.79
C ARG A 228 -6.49 -9.86 16.87
N VAL A 229 -6.62 -8.64 16.43
CA VAL A 229 -5.57 -7.60 16.56
C VAL A 229 -6.05 -6.57 17.58
N PRO A 230 -5.20 -6.16 18.56
CA PRO A 230 -3.78 -6.47 18.70
C PRO A 230 -3.42 -7.66 19.62
N ASP A 231 -4.39 -8.34 20.25
CA ASP A 231 -4.12 -9.27 21.35
C ASP A 231 -3.71 -10.69 20.91
N GLY A 232 -3.79 -11.00 19.61
CA GLY A 232 -3.37 -12.29 19.07
C GLY A 232 -4.25 -13.47 19.49
N THR A 233 -5.50 -13.24 19.92
CA THR A 233 -6.45 -14.30 20.31
C THR A 233 -6.98 -15.01 19.07
N PRO A 234 -6.75 -16.35 18.93
CA PRO A 234 -7.20 -17.11 17.76
C PRO A 234 -8.63 -17.65 17.97
N ARG A 235 -9.41 -17.70 16.88
CA ARG A 235 -10.69 -18.43 16.82
C ARG A 235 -10.81 -19.22 15.51
N PRO A 236 -11.44 -20.40 15.50
CA PRO A 236 -11.73 -21.10 14.26
C PRO A 236 -12.81 -20.35 13.47
N VAL A 237 -12.75 -20.43 12.14
CA VAL A 237 -13.73 -19.80 11.24
C VAL A 237 -14.33 -20.84 10.29
N VAL A 238 -13.49 -21.58 9.54
CA VAL A 238 -13.96 -22.62 8.61
C VAL A 238 -13.11 -23.87 8.74
N SER A 239 -13.81 -24.99 8.91
CA SER A 239 -13.29 -26.36 8.72
C SER A 239 -14.21 -27.04 7.71
N LEU A 240 -13.73 -27.32 6.51
CA LEU A 240 -14.53 -27.90 5.43
C LEU A 240 -13.67 -28.89 4.62
N GLY A 241 -14.20 -30.10 4.44
CA GLY A 241 -13.51 -31.14 3.67
C GLY A 241 -12.13 -31.50 4.21
N ASP A 242 -11.22 -31.83 3.31
CA ASP A 242 -9.83 -32.18 3.63
C ASP A 242 -8.93 -30.95 3.72
N LEU A 243 -9.35 -29.84 3.13
CA LEU A 243 -8.62 -28.56 3.11
C LEU A 243 -9.60 -27.40 3.10
N ALA A 244 -9.35 -26.39 3.95
CA ALA A 244 -9.87 -25.06 3.83
C ALA A 244 -8.72 -24.05 4.01
N SER A 245 -8.45 -23.19 3.02
CA SER A 245 -7.26 -22.33 3.04
C SER A 245 -7.47 -21.00 2.26
N GLY A 246 -6.55 -20.05 2.50
CA GLY A 246 -6.48 -18.81 1.72
C GLY A 246 -7.71 -17.94 1.86
N GLY A 247 -8.28 -17.83 3.07
CA GLY A 247 -9.45 -17.01 3.34
C GLY A 247 -9.17 -15.52 3.14
N VAL A 248 -10.07 -14.81 2.44
CA VAL A 248 -10.00 -13.36 2.22
C VAL A 248 -11.36 -12.74 2.52
N TYR A 249 -11.39 -11.65 3.30
CA TYR A 249 -12.63 -10.92 3.58
C TYR A 249 -13.13 -10.18 2.34
N SER A 250 -14.47 -10.10 2.20
CA SER A 250 -15.08 -9.13 1.29
C SER A 250 -14.81 -7.70 1.76
N PRO A 251 -14.87 -6.69 0.87
CA PRO A 251 -14.57 -5.29 1.24
C PRO A 251 -15.44 -4.72 2.36
N ASP A 252 -16.65 -5.23 2.53
CA ASP A 252 -17.57 -4.86 3.62
C ASP A 252 -17.33 -5.65 4.92
N GLY A 253 -16.35 -6.58 4.93
CA GLY A 253 -15.99 -7.42 6.07
C GLY A 253 -17.05 -8.44 6.51
N ARG A 254 -18.13 -8.62 5.73
CA ARG A 254 -19.27 -9.48 6.11
C ARG A 254 -19.16 -10.91 5.61
N ARG A 255 -18.39 -11.15 4.58
CA ARG A 255 -18.18 -12.46 3.95
C ARG A 255 -16.70 -12.77 3.86
N ILE A 256 -16.40 -14.05 3.66
CA ILE A 256 -15.08 -14.53 3.29
C ILE A 256 -15.18 -15.36 2.01
N ALA A 257 -14.20 -15.27 1.13
CA ALA A 257 -13.96 -16.20 0.03
C ALA A 257 -12.73 -17.03 0.35
N PHE A 258 -12.74 -18.30 0.01
CA PHE A 258 -11.65 -19.23 0.36
C PHE A 258 -11.63 -20.41 -0.60
N THR A 259 -10.52 -21.15 -0.56
CA THR A 259 -10.38 -22.43 -1.23
C THR A 259 -10.75 -23.56 -0.27
N ALA A 260 -11.56 -24.52 -0.73
CA ALA A 260 -11.73 -25.77 0.01
C ALA A 260 -11.69 -26.97 -0.93
N SER A 261 -11.18 -28.11 -0.42
CA SER A 261 -11.21 -29.39 -1.10
C SER A 261 -12.24 -30.30 -0.44
N VAL A 262 -13.27 -30.61 -1.20
CA VAL A 262 -14.33 -31.55 -0.84
C VAL A 262 -14.38 -32.62 -1.94
N ASP A 263 -14.41 -33.89 -1.55
CA ASP A 263 -14.39 -35.02 -2.49
C ASP A 263 -13.19 -35.03 -3.46
N GLY A 264 -12.03 -34.55 -3.00
CA GLY A 264 -10.78 -34.57 -3.74
C GLY A 264 -10.60 -33.46 -4.78
N ASN A 265 -11.56 -32.54 -4.96
CA ASN A 265 -11.42 -31.37 -5.82
C ASN A 265 -11.36 -30.07 -5.01
N SER A 266 -10.47 -29.16 -5.43
CA SER A 266 -10.34 -27.85 -4.82
C SER A 266 -11.14 -26.81 -5.60
N ASP A 267 -12.04 -26.13 -4.90
CA ASP A 267 -12.93 -25.13 -5.46
C ASP A 267 -12.96 -23.85 -4.62
N VAL A 268 -13.49 -22.78 -5.21
CA VAL A 268 -13.75 -21.52 -4.53
C VAL A 268 -15.09 -21.57 -3.83
N TYR A 269 -15.08 -21.21 -2.54
CA TYR A 269 -16.25 -21.11 -1.68
C TYR A 269 -16.39 -19.71 -1.10
N VAL A 270 -17.59 -19.37 -0.66
CA VAL A 270 -17.89 -18.21 0.18
C VAL A 270 -18.64 -18.62 1.43
N ALA A 271 -18.46 -17.84 2.50
CA ALA A 271 -19.20 -17.98 3.76
C ALA A 271 -19.42 -16.61 4.39
N GLY A 272 -20.23 -16.53 5.43
CA GLY A 272 -20.25 -15.39 6.34
C GLY A 272 -18.89 -15.21 7.02
N ALA A 273 -18.58 -14.01 7.51
CA ALA A 273 -17.32 -13.73 8.23
C ALA A 273 -17.16 -14.54 9.54
N ASP A 274 -18.25 -15.10 10.03
CA ASP A 274 -18.31 -16.03 11.17
C ASP A 274 -18.15 -17.51 10.77
N GLY A 275 -18.03 -17.80 9.47
CA GLY A 275 -17.95 -19.14 8.89
C GLY A 275 -19.31 -19.79 8.58
N SER A 276 -20.42 -19.09 8.80
CA SER A 276 -21.77 -19.59 8.51
C SER A 276 -22.12 -19.52 7.02
N GLY A 277 -23.14 -20.27 6.58
CA GLY A 277 -23.72 -20.15 5.24
C GLY A 277 -22.73 -20.49 4.11
N ILE A 278 -21.89 -21.50 4.29
CA ILE A 278 -20.91 -21.93 3.29
C ILE A 278 -21.61 -22.30 1.97
N ARG A 279 -21.11 -21.74 0.86
CA ARG A 279 -21.60 -21.98 -0.48
C ARG A 279 -20.45 -22.14 -1.48
N ARG A 280 -20.47 -23.19 -2.28
CA ARG A 280 -19.52 -23.43 -3.37
C ARG A 280 -19.83 -22.49 -4.54
N LEU A 281 -18.81 -21.86 -5.12
CA LEU A 281 -18.95 -20.95 -6.26
C LEU A 281 -18.46 -21.57 -7.58
N THR A 282 -17.45 -22.44 -7.51
CA THR A 282 -16.95 -23.16 -8.69
C THR A 282 -17.18 -24.66 -8.53
N ALA A 283 -17.36 -25.36 -9.65
CA ALA A 283 -17.64 -26.79 -9.68
C ALA A 283 -17.02 -27.48 -10.91
N ASP A 284 -15.99 -26.86 -11.50
CA ASP A 284 -15.21 -27.44 -12.60
C ASP A 284 -14.40 -28.61 -12.06
N PRO A 285 -14.18 -29.70 -12.84
CA PRO A 285 -13.27 -30.79 -12.43
C PRO A 285 -11.82 -30.36 -12.21
N ALA A 286 -11.43 -29.22 -12.76
CA ALA A 286 -10.11 -28.63 -12.55
C ALA A 286 -10.03 -27.90 -11.22
N THR A 287 -8.81 -27.74 -10.72
CA THR A 287 -8.52 -27.05 -9.47
C THR A 287 -8.78 -25.54 -9.60
N ASP A 288 -9.59 -25.00 -8.71
CA ASP A 288 -9.91 -23.57 -8.57
C ASP A 288 -9.49 -23.08 -7.17
N THR A 289 -8.59 -22.08 -7.09
CA THR A 289 -7.95 -21.68 -5.82
C THR A 289 -7.70 -20.16 -5.72
N SER A 290 -7.23 -19.72 -4.55
CA SER A 290 -6.68 -18.38 -4.30
C SER A 290 -7.63 -17.24 -4.68
N PRO A 291 -8.86 -17.21 -4.16
CA PRO A 291 -9.81 -16.15 -4.48
C PRO A 291 -9.37 -14.80 -3.93
N THR A 292 -9.75 -13.71 -4.62
CA THR A 292 -9.63 -12.32 -4.15
C THR A 292 -10.82 -11.50 -4.63
N TRP A 293 -11.37 -10.65 -3.75
CA TRP A 293 -12.51 -9.81 -4.06
C TRP A 293 -12.12 -8.56 -4.85
N SER A 294 -12.99 -8.12 -5.76
CA SER A 294 -12.94 -6.74 -6.27
C SER A 294 -13.32 -5.75 -5.14
N PRO A 295 -12.82 -4.50 -5.17
CA PRO A 295 -13.05 -3.55 -4.09
C PRO A 295 -14.52 -3.11 -3.94
N ASP A 296 -15.34 -3.30 -4.97
CA ASP A 296 -16.79 -3.10 -4.93
C ASP A 296 -17.58 -4.33 -4.41
N GLY A 297 -16.87 -5.46 -4.14
CA GLY A 297 -17.47 -6.70 -3.66
C GLY A 297 -18.37 -7.44 -4.66
N ARG A 298 -18.36 -7.03 -5.94
CA ARG A 298 -19.22 -7.60 -6.98
C ARG A 298 -18.58 -8.74 -7.74
N ARG A 299 -17.25 -8.81 -7.77
CA ARG A 299 -16.49 -9.83 -8.51
C ARG A 299 -15.46 -10.52 -7.63
N ILE A 300 -15.04 -11.70 -8.05
CA ILE A 300 -13.96 -12.48 -7.45
C ILE A 300 -13.00 -12.88 -8.56
N ALA A 301 -11.70 -12.60 -8.40
CA ALA A 301 -10.67 -13.20 -9.22
C ALA A 301 -10.12 -14.44 -8.51
N PHE A 302 -9.75 -15.46 -9.26
CA PHE A 302 -9.27 -16.74 -8.72
C PHE A 302 -8.31 -17.41 -9.71
N VAL A 303 -7.60 -18.40 -9.27
CA VAL A 303 -6.75 -19.26 -10.10
C VAL A 303 -7.54 -20.48 -10.54
N SER A 304 -7.49 -20.84 -11.83
CA SER A 304 -8.08 -22.06 -12.35
C SER A 304 -7.12 -22.78 -13.29
N SER A 305 -7.07 -24.10 -13.20
CA SER A 305 -6.31 -24.96 -14.11
C SER A 305 -7.14 -25.57 -15.24
N ARG A 306 -8.41 -25.16 -15.40
CA ARG A 306 -9.35 -25.69 -16.43
C ARG A 306 -8.88 -25.51 -17.88
N SER A 307 -7.94 -24.62 -18.12
CA SER A 307 -7.30 -24.42 -19.43
C SER A 307 -5.95 -25.15 -19.58
N GLY A 308 -5.67 -26.13 -18.74
CA GLY A 308 -4.46 -26.97 -18.73
C GLY A 308 -3.37 -26.50 -17.75
N ASN A 309 -3.18 -25.19 -17.60
CA ASN A 309 -2.23 -24.57 -16.69
C ASN A 309 -2.94 -23.59 -15.76
N PRO A 310 -2.37 -23.24 -14.59
CA PRO A 310 -2.93 -22.22 -13.72
C PRO A 310 -2.98 -20.86 -14.41
N HIS A 311 -4.17 -20.28 -14.48
CA HIS A 311 -4.46 -18.96 -15.03
C HIS A 311 -5.41 -18.19 -14.13
N ILE A 312 -5.37 -16.87 -14.22
CA ILE A 312 -6.30 -16.00 -13.50
C ILE A 312 -7.64 -15.95 -14.25
N TYR A 313 -8.70 -16.22 -13.52
CA TYR A 313 -10.11 -16.10 -13.95
C TYR A 313 -10.81 -15.05 -13.11
N VAL A 314 -11.91 -14.54 -13.62
CA VAL A 314 -12.81 -13.62 -12.91
C VAL A 314 -14.24 -14.13 -13.05
N MET A 315 -15.02 -13.99 -11.97
CA MET A 315 -16.45 -14.32 -11.92
C MET A 315 -17.21 -13.25 -11.12
N ASN A 316 -18.53 -13.25 -11.25
CA ASN A 316 -19.38 -12.50 -10.34
C ASN A 316 -19.31 -13.09 -8.90
N ALA A 317 -19.63 -12.29 -7.90
CA ALA A 317 -19.59 -12.71 -6.47
C ALA A 317 -20.58 -13.84 -6.12
N ASP A 318 -21.52 -14.13 -7.01
CA ASP A 318 -22.45 -15.26 -6.92
C ASP A 318 -21.95 -16.54 -7.60
N GLY A 319 -20.78 -16.49 -8.26
CA GLY A 319 -20.17 -17.60 -8.99
C GLY A 319 -20.53 -17.66 -10.48
N SER A 320 -21.39 -16.76 -10.98
CA SER A 320 -21.76 -16.68 -12.40
C SER A 320 -20.69 -15.97 -13.25
N GLU A 321 -20.82 -16.06 -14.56
CA GLU A 321 -19.98 -15.37 -15.56
C GLU A 321 -18.46 -15.62 -15.41
N GLN A 322 -18.08 -16.86 -15.15
CA GLN A 322 -16.68 -17.25 -15.03
C GLN A 322 -15.96 -17.10 -16.37
N ARG A 323 -14.95 -16.26 -16.43
CA ARG A 323 -14.15 -16.03 -17.63
C ARG A 323 -12.66 -15.98 -17.34
N ARG A 324 -11.87 -16.49 -18.28
CA ARG A 324 -10.40 -16.40 -18.21
C ARG A 324 -9.95 -14.96 -18.43
N LEU A 325 -8.97 -14.52 -17.64
CA LEU A 325 -8.38 -13.18 -17.74
C LEU A 325 -6.95 -13.21 -18.31
N THR A 326 -6.09 -14.17 -17.89
CA THR A 326 -4.71 -14.28 -18.38
C THR A 326 -4.60 -15.32 -19.50
N PHE A 327 -3.97 -14.95 -20.62
CA PHE A 327 -3.78 -15.80 -21.80
C PHE A 327 -2.29 -16.08 -22.08
N GLN A 328 -1.40 -15.35 -21.43
CA GLN A 328 0.05 -15.48 -21.56
C GLN A 328 0.65 -16.17 -20.34
N GLY A 329 1.86 -16.74 -20.51
CA GLY A 329 2.53 -17.51 -19.47
C GLY A 329 1.91 -18.91 -19.31
N ASN A 330 2.56 -19.72 -18.50
CA ASN A 330 2.13 -21.10 -18.24
C ASN A 330 1.87 -21.39 -16.75
N TYR A 331 1.99 -20.36 -15.90
CA TYR A 331 1.77 -20.48 -14.46
C TYR A 331 1.49 -19.11 -13.85
N ASN A 332 0.22 -18.79 -13.63
CA ASN A 332 -0.25 -17.54 -13.05
C ASN A 332 -0.98 -17.85 -11.75
N GLN A 333 -0.56 -17.24 -10.64
CA GLN A 333 -1.07 -17.57 -9.30
C GLN A 333 -1.15 -16.34 -8.39
N THR A 334 -1.70 -16.52 -7.20
CA THR A 334 -1.78 -15.52 -6.11
C THR A 334 -2.34 -14.16 -6.55
N PRO A 335 -3.51 -14.10 -7.22
CA PRO A 335 -4.09 -12.84 -7.61
C PRO A 335 -4.46 -12.00 -6.37
N ARG A 336 -4.26 -10.68 -6.48
CA ARG A 336 -4.66 -9.68 -5.49
C ARG A 336 -5.24 -8.48 -6.21
N TRP A 337 -6.52 -8.23 -5.99
CA TRP A 337 -7.20 -7.10 -6.62
C TRP A 337 -6.77 -5.79 -5.96
N SER A 338 -6.43 -4.79 -6.77
CA SER A 338 -6.09 -3.44 -6.31
C SER A 338 -7.30 -2.81 -5.59
N PRO A 339 -7.11 -2.12 -4.46
CA PRO A 339 -8.18 -1.34 -3.82
C PRO A 339 -8.80 -0.27 -4.73
N ARG A 340 -8.12 0.11 -5.82
CA ARG A 340 -8.62 1.04 -6.84
C ARG A 340 -9.53 0.37 -7.87
N GLY A 341 -9.54 -0.96 -7.95
CA GLY A 341 -10.34 -1.73 -8.89
C GLY A 341 -9.79 -1.83 -10.32
N ASP A 342 -8.75 -1.08 -10.62
CA ASP A 342 -8.17 -0.89 -11.94
C ASP A 342 -7.22 -2.00 -12.39
N GLN A 343 -6.64 -2.73 -11.44
CA GLN A 343 -5.62 -3.75 -11.67
C GLN A 343 -5.76 -4.95 -10.72
N ILE A 344 -5.23 -6.09 -11.15
CA ILE A 344 -5.00 -7.28 -10.33
C ILE A 344 -3.51 -7.57 -10.37
N ALA A 345 -2.84 -7.56 -9.21
CA ALA A 345 -1.47 -8.04 -9.10
C ALA A 345 -1.47 -9.57 -9.00
N PHE A 346 -0.51 -10.22 -9.62
CA PHE A 346 -0.38 -11.68 -9.58
C PHE A 346 1.07 -12.11 -9.78
N THR A 347 1.38 -13.32 -9.35
CA THR A 347 2.66 -13.96 -9.61
C THR A 347 2.55 -14.75 -10.90
N ALA A 348 3.53 -14.61 -11.80
CA ALA A 348 3.61 -15.43 -13.00
C ALA A 348 5.02 -15.91 -13.27
N ARG A 349 5.13 -17.11 -13.82
CA ARG A 349 6.40 -17.69 -14.25
C ARG A 349 6.63 -17.38 -15.72
N ASP A 350 7.75 -16.75 -16.02
CA ASP A 350 8.18 -16.43 -17.38
C ASP A 350 8.87 -17.64 -18.09
N GLU A 351 9.32 -17.42 -19.32
CA GLU A 351 10.00 -18.42 -20.14
C GLU A 351 11.31 -18.90 -19.50
N ARG A 352 11.97 -18.10 -18.68
CA ARG A 352 13.17 -18.43 -17.95
C ARG A 352 12.89 -19.27 -16.69
N ARG A 353 11.62 -19.56 -16.39
CA ARG A 353 11.12 -20.24 -15.20
C ARG A 353 11.34 -19.43 -13.91
N VAL A 354 11.47 -18.12 -14.03
CA VAL A 354 11.56 -17.17 -12.92
C VAL A 354 10.16 -16.68 -12.57
N PHE A 355 9.85 -16.58 -11.29
CA PHE A 355 8.59 -16.01 -10.84
C PHE A 355 8.74 -14.50 -10.66
N ASP A 356 7.83 -13.76 -11.24
CA ASP A 356 7.78 -12.32 -11.17
C ASP A 356 6.37 -11.81 -10.87
N VAL A 357 6.31 -10.59 -10.34
CA VAL A 357 5.07 -9.89 -10.09
C VAL A 357 4.64 -9.16 -11.36
N PHE A 358 3.39 -9.40 -11.75
CA PHE A 358 2.71 -8.77 -12.88
C PHE A 358 1.43 -8.09 -12.42
N LEU A 359 0.97 -7.15 -13.21
CA LEU A 359 -0.32 -6.49 -13.10
C LEU A 359 -1.14 -6.78 -14.35
N ILE A 360 -2.44 -6.95 -14.19
CA ILE A 360 -3.38 -7.06 -15.31
C ILE A 360 -4.60 -6.18 -15.05
N SER A 361 -5.02 -5.43 -16.08
CA SER A 361 -6.30 -4.71 -16.04
C SER A 361 -7.45 -5.70 -16.22
N PRO A 362 -8.40 -5.79 -15.29
CA PRO A 362 -9.55 -6.69 -15.40
C PRO A 362 -10.51 -6.32 -16.53
N GLU A 363 -10.47 -5.06 -16.98
CA GLU A 363 -11.34 -4.55 -18.04
C GLU A 363 -10.72 -4.69 -19.44
N THR A 364 -9.43 -4.37 -19.60
CA THR A 364 -8.77 -4.37 -20.91
C THR A 364 -7.90 -5.59 -21.18
N GLY A 365 -7.55 -6.37 -20.14
CA GLY A 365 -6.59 -7.48 -20.23
C GLY A 365 -5.14 -7.04 -20.45
N LYS A 366 -4.84 -5.73 -20.41
CA LYS A 366 -3.47 -5.22 -20.55
C LYS A 366 -2.61 -5.68 -19.38
N ILE A 367 -1.47 -6.28 -19.70
CA ILE A 367 -0.49 -6.78 -18.72
C ILE A 367 0.69 -5.82 -18.64
N ALA A 368 1.18 -5.59 -17.41
CA ALA A 368 2.43 -4.90 -17.11
C ALA A 368 3.27 -5.77 -16.15
N ARG A 369 4.59 -5.74 -16.29
CA ARG A 369 5.52 -6.46 -15.42
C ARG A 369 6.10 -5.50 -14.39
N VAL A 370 6.05 -5.85 -13.12
CA VAL A 370 6.57 -5.02 -12.00
C VAL A 370 8.02 -5.38 -11.67
N THR A 371 8.35 -6.67 -11.70
CA THR A 371 9.72 -7.15 -11.39
C THR A 371 10.35 -7.77 -12.61
N GLN A 372 11.66 -7.53 -12.82
CA GLN A 372 12.44 -8.09 -13.91
C GLN A 372 13.91 -8.19 -13.53
N ASP A 373 14.53 -9.36 -13.77
CA ASP A 373 15.97 -9.62 -13.56
C ASP A 373 16.45 -9.39 -12.11
N GLN A 374 15.58 -9.67 -11.13
CA GLN A 374 15.77 -9.35 -9.72
C GLN A 374 15.53 -10.58 -8.83
N GLY A 375 16.46 -11.53 -8.84
CA GLY A 375 16.34 -12.81 -8.12
C GLY A 375 15.65 -13.89 -8.95
N LEU A 376 15.43 -15.06 -8.34
CA LEU A 376 14.76 -16.21 -8.97
C LEU A 376 13.26 -16.24 -8.65
N THR A 377 12.85 -15.61 -7.54
CA THR A 377 11.45 -15.53 -7.11
C THR A 377 11.09 -14.14 -6.66
N ASN A 378 9.99 -13.62 -7.22
CA ASN A 378 9.29 -12.43 -6.76
C ASN A 378 7.80 -12.80 -6.74
N GLU A 379 7.24 -13.04 -5.55
CA GLU A 379 5.95 -13.71 -5.39
C GLU A 379 5.07 -13.08 -4.33
N GLU A 380 3.81 -13.51 -4.28
CA GLU A 380 2.84 -13.18 -3.24
C GLU A 380 2.62 -11.68 -3.07
N PRO A 381 2.24 -10.96 -4.13
CA PRO A 381 2.01 -9.52 -4.04
C PRO A 381 0.83 -9.20 -3.12
N SER A 382 0.91 -8.07 -2.40
CA SER A 382 -0.20 -7.49 -1.65
C SER A 382 -0.19 -5.98 -1.81
N TRP A 383 -1.38 -5.38 -1.98
CA TRP A 383 -1.54 -3.96 -2.20
C TRP A 383 -1.61 -3.17 -0.90
N ALA A 384 -0.97 -2.01 -0.86
CA ALA A 384 -1.27 -0.99 0.14
C ALA A 384 -2.71 -0.49 -0.01
N ALA A 385 -3.30 -0.03 1.08
CA ALA A 385 -4.72 0.31 1.16
C ALA A 385 -5.19 1.38 0.14
N ASN A 386 -4.29 2.25 -0.33
CA ASN A 386 -4.58 3.24 -1.36
C ASN A 386 -4.27 2.76 -2.80
N GLY A 387 -3.80 1.53 -2.98
CA GLY A 387 -3.45 0.96 -4.29
C GLY A 387 -2.25 1.60 -4.99
N ARG A 388 -1.40 2.33 -4.25
CA ARG A 388 -0.22 3.01 -4.83
C ARG A 388 1.10 2.30 -4.59
N LEU A 389 1.12 1.36 -3.66
CA LEU A 389 2.28 0.54 -3.35
C LEU A 389 1.89 -0.93 -3.32
N LEU A 390 2.88 -1.77 -3.56
CA LEU A 390 2.85 -3.22 -3.44
C LEU A 390 3.91 -3.66 -2.44
N VAL A 391 3.61 -4.69 -1.68
CA VAL A 391 4.61 -5.49 -0.99
C VAL A 391 4.60 -6.90 -1.58
N PHE A 392 5.75 -7.52 -1.75
CA PHE A 392 5.90 -8.88 -2.24
C PHE A 392 7.15 -9.55 -1.66
N VAL A 393 7.22 -10.86 -1.78
CA VAL A 393 8.38 -11.66 -1.35
C VAL A 393 9.40 -11.71 -2.47
N THR A 394 10.69 -11.65 -2.13
CA THR A 394 11.80 -11.88 -3.05
C THR A 394 12.88 -12.74 -2.39
N ASP A 395 13.64 -13.46 -3.19
CA ASP A 395 14.86 -14.20 -2.75
C ASP A 395 16.16 -13.46 -3.08
N ARG A 396 16.08 -12.18 -3.42
CA ARG A 396 17.26 -11.32 -3.65
C ARG A 396 18.21 -11.41 -2.44
N GLY A 397 19.49 -11.67 -2.68
CA GLY A 397 20.45 -11.81 -1.59
C GLY A 397 20.41 -13.16 -0.86
N GLY A 398 19.80 -14.19 -1.43
CA GLY A 398 19.88 -15.57 -0.99
C GLY A 398 18.95 -15.98 0.16
N ARG A 399 17.98 -15.12 0.52
CA ARG A 399 16.94 -15.40 1.52
C ARG A 399 15.65 -14.67 1.18
N GLN A 400 14.54 -15.16 1.72
CA GLN A 400 13.22 -14.53 1.54
C GLN A 400 13.12 -13.22 2.32
N GLN A 401 12.84 -12.14 1.61
CA GLN A 401 12.72 -10.78 2.14
C GLN A 401 11.48 -10.11 1.54
N LEU A 402 10.99 -9.08 2.20
CA LEU A 402 9.92 -8.26 1.66
C LEU A 402 10.49 -7.07 0.90
N VAL A 403 9.89 -6.81 -0.26
CA VAL A 403 10.14 -5.64 -1.10
C VAL A 403 8.88 -4.80 -1.16
N ILE A 404 9.04 -3.49 -1.00
CA ILE A 404 7.99 -2.52 -1.35
C ILE A 404 8.34 -1.90 -2.70
N SER A 405 7.33 -1.76 -3.54
CA SER A 405 7.44 -1.23 -4.90
C SER A 405 6.25 -0.35 -5.24
N ASN A 406 6.45 0.63 -6.11
CA ASN A 406 5.35 1.23 -6.81
C ASN A 406 4.85 0.28 -7.95
N PRO A 407 3.63 0.47 -8.50
CA PRO A 407 3.08 -0.42 -9.53
C PRO A 407 3.86 -0.42 -10.85
N VAL A 408 4.65 0.62 -11.12
CA VAL A 408 5.50 0.69 -12.33
C VAL A 408 6.75 -0.20 -12.18
N GLY A 409 7.19 -0.45 -10.93
CA GLY A 409 8.33 -1.29 -10.63
C GLY A 409 9.70 -0.59 -10.69
N ASP A 410 9.76 0.71 -10.98
CA ASP A 410 11.00 1.49 -11.05
C ASP A 410 11.48 1.97 -9.66
N LYS A 411 10.60 1.96 -8.66
CA LYS A 411 10.93 2.27 -7.26
C LYS A 411 10.70 1.02 -6.41
N GLN A 412 11.77 0.25 -6.21
CA GLN A 412 11.76 -0.98 -5.41
C GLN A 412 12.75 -0.89 -4.28
N ARG A 413 12.34 -1.33 -3.10
CA ARG A 413 13.18 -1.34 -1.91
C ARG A 413 12.98 -2.62 -1.10
N VAL A 414 14.07 -3.33 -0.82
CA VAL A 414 14.07 -4.38 0.20
C VAL A 414 13.89 -3.71 1.57
N VAL A 415 12.83 -4.07 2.27
CA VAL A 415 12.45 -3.39 3.53
C VAL A 415 12.67 -4.24 4.77
N THR A 416 12.98 -5.52 4.61
CA THR A 416 13.23 -6.42 5.75
C THR A 416 14.61 -7.04 5.69
N SER A 417 15.18 -7.28 6.86
CA SER A 417 16.48 -7.96 7.04
C SER A 417 16.39 -9.10 8.07
N ASP A 418 15.18 -9.63 8.33
CA ASP A 418 14.96 -10.70 9.30
C ASP A 418 15.77 -11.93 8.91
N PRO A 419 16.62 -12.49 9.81
CA PRO A 419 17.45 -13.64 9.49
C PRO A 419 16.68 -14.91 9.15
N ALA A 420 15.48 -15.08 9.70
CA ALA A 420 14.61 -16.22 9.42
C ALA A 420 13.85 -16.09 8.07
N GLY A 421 13.89 -14.89 7.46
CA GLY A 421 13.09 -14.57 6.30
C GLY A 421 11.62 -14.29 6.64
N LEU A 422 10.96 -13.58 5.74
CA LEU A 422 9.54 -13.27 5.84
C LEU A 422 8.84 -13.62 4.53
N VAL A 423 7.66 -14.22 4.63
CA VAL A 423 6.85 -14.66 3.48
C VAL A 423 5.38 -14.31 3.68
N ALA A 424 4.59 -14.49 2.64
CA ALA A 424 3.14 -14.29 2.63
C ALA A 424 2.72 -12.92 3.20
N PRO A 425 3.24 -11.80 2.67
CA PRO A 425 2.86 -10.49 3.17
C PRO A 425 1.40 -10.17 2.86
N SER A 426 0.74 -9.53 3.81
CA SER A 426 -0.58 -8.95 3.63
C SER A 426 -0.56 -7.52 4.15
N TRP A 427 -0.75 -6.56 3.26
CA TRP A 427 -0.82 -5.16 3.65
C TRP A 427 -2.16 -4.87 4.31
N GLY A 428 -2.14 -4.25 5.48
CA GLY A 428 -3.32 -3.93 6.27
C GLY A 428 -4.05 -2.68 5.80
N PRO A 429 -5.27 -2.48 6.31
CA PRO A 429 -6.08 -1.31 6.00
C PRO A 429 -5.52 -0.03 6.64
N LEU A 430 -6.09 1.11 6.24
CA LEU A 430 -5.84 2.38 6.91
C LEU A 430 -6.29 2.29 8.38
N PRO A 431 -5.56 2.89 9.30
CA PRO A 431 -6.02 2.99 10.69
C PRO A 431 -7.32 3.81 10.75
N PRO A 432 -8.24 3.49 11.66
CA PRO A 432 -9.51 4.18 11.84
C PRO A 432 -9.36 5.66 12.19
#